data_a0dd8ac1abec1cd5c060614978b820ab
#
_entry.id   a0dd8ac1abec1cd5c060614978b820ab
#
_cell.length_a   1.000
_cell.length_b   1.000
_cell.length_c   1.000
_cell.angle_alpha   90.00
_cell.angle_beta   90.00
_cell.angle_gamma   90.00
#
_symmetry.space_group_name_H-M   'P 1'
#
loop_
_entity.id
_entity.type
_entity.pdbx_description
1 polymer ?
#
loop_
_entity_poly.entity_id
_entity_poly.type
_entity_poly.pdbx_seq_one_letter_code
_entity_poly.pdbx_strand_id
1 'polypeptide(L)'
;MKHYQLFLIAIAMLFSKTTASAQPYDFQNTKLKDDKRVELFLKYLTLDEKMMWMSPMLGTPRLGVPTTGCYEGLHGLALGGPSRNNGVKTVDGKEVPNDLPSTIFPQAYGMGCTWDRSLIQRIGQIEAEEVRWYAQGNIARRKGLVVFAP
;
A
#
# COMPACT_ATOMS: atom_id res chain seq x y z
N MET A 1 -4.44 23.89 -48.57
CA MET A 1 -4.78 24.08 -47.15
C MET A 1 -5.85 23.11 -46.63
N LYS A 2 -6.91 22.79 -47.39
CA LYS A 2 -8.00 21.88 -46.95
C LYS A 2 -7.55 20.42 -46.67
N HIS A 3 -6.58 19.92 -47.39
CA HIS A 3 -6.12 18.53 -47.23
C HIS A 3 -5.27 18.30 -45.96
N TYR A 4 -4.55 19.29 -45.46
CA TYR A 4 -3.78 19.19 -44.19
C TYR A 4 -4.68 19.19 -42.97
N GLN A 5 -5.82 19.88 -43.02
CA GLN A 5 -6.79 19.85 -41.91
C GLN A 5 -7.46 18.48 -41.75
N LEU A 6 -7.78 17.81 -42.85
CA LEU A 6 -8.34 16.46 -42.85
C LEU A 6 -7.32 15.44 -42.32
N PHE A 7 -6.04 15.60 -42.65
CA PHE A 7 -4.97 14.72 -42.19
C PHE A 7 -4.71 14.87 -40.66
N LEU A 8 -4.76 16.07 -40.13
CA LEU A 8 -4.63 16.35 -38.69
C LEU A 8 -5.83 15.81 -37.89
N ILE A 9 -7.03 15.88 -38.43
CA ILE A 9 -8.22 15.30 -37.79
C ILE A 9 -8.15 13.79 -37.77
N ALA A 10 -7.65 13.13 -38.82
CA ALA A 10 -7.47 11.68 -38.87
C ALA A 10 -6.41 11.20 -37.88
N ILE A 11 -5.30 11.95 -37.70
CA ILE A 11 -4.28 11.64 -36.70
C ILE A 11 -4.82 11.84 -35.28
N ALA A 12 -5.60 12.86 -35.02
CA ALA A 12 -6.21 13.08 -33.71
C ALA A 12 -7.18 11.96 -33.30
N MET A 13 -7.90 11.37 -34.28
CA MET A 13 -8.78 10.21 -34.02
C MET A 13 -8.01 8.92 -33.75
N LEU A 14 -6.78 8.75 -34.27
CA LEU A 14 -5.95 7.59 -34.00
C LEU A 14 -5.31 7.61 -32.60
N PHE A 15 -5.24 8.77 -31.95
CA PHE A 15 -4.71 8.92 -30.60
C PHE A 15 -5.79 8.99 -29.51
N SER A 16 -7.07 8.89 -29.83
CA SER A 16 -8.09 8.65 -28.83
C SER A 16 -7.91 7.21 -28.32
N LYS A 17 -6.97 7.05 -27.37
CA LYS A 17 -6.96 5.86 -26.51
C LYS A 17 -8.30 5.82 -25.83
N THR A 18 -9.21 4.99 -26.32
CA THR A 18 -10.34 4.54 -25.52
C THR A 18 -9.73 3.87 -24.29
N THR A 19 -9.65 4.61 -23.21
CA THR A 19 -9.53 3.99 -21.88
C THR A 19 -10.78 3.17 -21.73
N ALA A 20 -10.69 1.89 -22.08
CA ALA A 20 -11.71 0.93 -21.73
C ALA A 20 -11.80 1.03 -20.20
N SER A 21 -12.83 1.71 -19.71
CA SER A 21 -13.20 1.67 -18.31
C SER A 21 -13.54 0.21 -18.05
N ALA A 22 -12.59 -0.52 -17.48
CA ALA A 22 -12.86 -1.88 -17.01
C ALA A 22 -14.06 -1.76 -16.08
N GLN A 23 -15.14 -2.51 -16.38
CA GLN A 23 -16.29 -2.52 -15.49
C GLN A 23 -15.79 -2.90 -14.11
N PRO A 24 -16.12 -2.12 -13.07
CA PRO A 24 -15.66 -2.42 -11.72
C PRO A 24 -16.20 -3.79 -11.32
N TYR A 25 -15.34 -4.62 -10.74
CA TYR A 25 -15.77 -5.92 -10.23
C TYR A 25 -16.81 -5.74 -9.12
N ASP A 26 -17.78 -6.66 -9.03
CA ASP A 26 -18.87 -6.57 -8.05
C ASP A 26 -18.38 -6.40 -6.61
N PHE A 27 -17.25 -7.01 -6.26
CA PHE A 27 -16.66 -6.88 -4.92
C PHE A 27 -16.16 -5.46 -4.61
N GLN A 28 -15.95 -4.61 -5.60
CA GLN A 28 -15.54 -3.21 -5.44
C GLN A 28 -16.70 -2.31 -5.01
N ASN A 29 -17.93 -2.81 -5.06
CA ASN A 29 -19.11 -2.06 -4.62
C ASN A 29 -19.10 -1.90 -3.10
N THR A 30 -18.75 -0.70 -2.63
CA THR A 30 -18.68 -0.34 -1.20
C THR A 30 -20.02 -0.30 -0.49
N LYS A 31 -21.15 -0.40 -1.21
CA LYS A 31 -22.48 -0.51 -0.63
C LYS A 31 -22.82 -1.93 -0.13
N LEU A 32 -22.07 -2.93 -0.58
CA LEU A 32 -22.20 -4.29 -0.10
C LEU A 32 -21.50 -4.45 1.25
N LYS A 33 -22.02 -5.36 2.07
CA LYS A 33 -21.36 -5.77 3.33
C LYS A 33 -20.02 -6.42 3.02
N ASP A 34 -19.05 -6.25 3.91
CA ASP A 34 -17.67 -6.72 3.70
C ASP A 34 -17.59 -8.23 3.46
N ASP A 35 -18.34 -9.05 4.21
CA ASP A 35 -18.38 -10.51 3.97
C ASP A 35 -18.81 -10.85 2.56
N LYS A 36 -19.82 -10.12 2.04
CA LYS A 36 -20.28 -10.33 0.66
C LYS A 36 -19.24 -9.92 -0.36
N ARG A 37 -18.52 -8.84 -0.10
CA ARG A 37 -17.43 -8.38 -0.96
C ARG A 37 -16.27 -9.39 -0.98
N VAL A 38 -15.92 -9.93 0.17
CA VAL A 38 -14.90 -10.98 0.29
C VAL A 38 -15.32 -12.24 -0.48
N GLU A 39 -16.56 -12.70 -0.31
CA GLU A 39 -17.08 -13.86 -1.05
C GLU A 39 -16.99 -13.67 -2.57
N LEU A 40 -17.38 -12.49 -3.05
CA LEU A 40 -17.30 -12.15 -4.48
C LEU A 40 -15.85 -12.09 -4.95
N PHE A 41 -14.95 -11.45 -4.18
CA PHE A 41 -13.53 -11.39 -4.50
C PHE A 41 -12.91 -12.78 -4.64
N LEU A 42 -13.19 -13.68 -3.70
CA LEU A 42 -12.70 -15.06 -3.73
C LEU A 42 -13.12 -15.83 -4.99
N LYS A 43 -14.26 -15.51 -5.60
CA LYS A 43 -14.71 -16.12 -6.85
C LYS A 43 -13.86 -15.71 -8.06
N TYR A 44 -13.30 -14.50 -8.04
CA TYR A 44 -12.47 -14.00 -9.13
C TYR A 44 -11.00 -14.45 -9.03
N LEU A 45 -10.56 -14.93 -7.88
CA LEU A 45 -9.18 -15.38 -7.67
C LEU A 45 -8.92 -16.73 -8.34
N THR A 46 -7.79 -16.81 -9.04
CA THR A 46 -7.23 -18.10 -9.46
C THR A 46 -6.68 -18.88 -8.26
N LEU A 47 -6.34 -20.14 -8.44
CA LEU A 47 -5.73 -20.94 -7.37
C LEU A 47 -4.39 -20.34 -6.93
N ASP A 48 -3.55 -19.94 -7.87
CA ASP A 48 -2.25 -19.34 -7.58
C ASP A 48 -2.39 -18.03 -6.80
N GLU A 49 -3.37 -17.18 -7.20
CA GLU A 49 -3.67 -15.96 -6.47
C GLU A 49 -4.15 -16.24 -5.04
N LYS A 50 -4.98 -17.28 -4.84
CA LYS A 50 -5.40 -17.71 -3.49
C LYS A 50 -4.21 -18.15 -2.66
N MET A 51 -3.26 -18.89 -3.25
CA MET A 51 -2.04 -19.30 -2.57
C MET A 51 -1.16 -18.08 -2.21
N MET A 52 -1.06 -17.09 -3.11
CA MET A 52 -0.32 -15.85 -2.84
C MET A 52 -0.92 -15.07 -1.65
N TRP A 53 -2.24 -15.07 -1.48
CA TRP A 53 -2.90 -14.44 -0.34
C TRP A 53 -2.61 -15.09 1.03
N MET A 54 -2.01 -16.26 1.04
CA MET A 54 -1.50 -16.91 2.26
C MET A 54 -0.08 -16.44 2.62
N SER A 55 0.54 -15.61 1.78
CA SER A 55 1.85 -15.01 2.03
C SER A 55 1.69 -13.59 2.62
N PRO A 56 2.77 -13.00 3.17
CA PRO A 56 2.75 -11.60 3.63
C PRO A 56 2.56 -10.57 2.51
N MET A 57 2.63 -10.99 1.25
CA MET A 57 2.50 -10.11 0.07
C MET A 57 1.06 -10.13 -0.42
N LEU A 58 0.21 -9.34 0.20
CA LEU A 58 -1.21 -9.26 -0.13
C LEU A 58 -1.45 -8.38 -1.35
N GLY A 59 -2.25 -8.87 -2.28
CA GLY A 59 -2.69 -8.09 -3.44
C GLY A 59 -3.00 -8.95 -4.65
N THR A 60 -3.81 -8.41 -5.54
CA THR A 60 -4.14 -9.01 -6.85
C THR A 60 -4.29 -7.87 -7.86
N PRO A 61 -3.18 -7.36 -8.41
CA PRO A 61 -3.20 -6.21 -9.32
C PRO A 61 -4.12 -6.40 -10.53
N ARG A 62 -4.26 -7.63 -11.00
CA ARG A 62 -5.19 -8.00 -12.09
C ARG A 62 -6.63 -7.62 -11.78
N LEU A 63 -7.04 -7.70 -10.51
CA LEU A 63 -8.38 -7.34 -10.05
C LEU A 63 -8.47 -5.91 -9.49
N GLY A 64 -7.44 -5.10 -9.70
CA GLY A 64 -7.40 -3.74 -9.16
C GLY A 64 -7.08 -3.65 -7.66
N VAL A 65 -6.64 -4.75 -7.04
CA VAL A 65 -6.18 -4.78 -5.65
C VAL A 65 -4.65 -4.72 -5.67
N PRO A 66 -4.05 -3.57 -5.34
CA PRO A 66 -2.60 -3.41 -5.42
C PRO A 66 -1.89 -4.33 -4.42
N THR A 67 -0.69 -4.77 -4.77
CA THR A 67 0.15 -5.50 -3.83
C THR A 67 0.61 -4.57 -2.71
N THR A 68 0.30 -4.93 -1.48
CA THR A 68 0.67 -4.19 -0.28
C THR A 68 1.57 -5.04 0.60
N GLY A 69 2.61 -4.43 1.16
CA GLY A 69 3.43 -5.07 2.18
C GLY A 69 2.90 -4.80 3.59
N CYS A 70 3.48 -5.48 4.55
CA CYS A 70 3.22 -5.28 5.97
C CYS A 70 4.39 -4.54 6.62
N TYR A 71 4.11 -3.80 7.69
CA TYR A 71 5.11 -3.25 8.59
C TYR A 71 5.20 -4.12 9.83
N GLU A 72 6.39 -4.22 10.40
CA GLU A 72 6.53 -4.68 11.78
C GLU A 72 6.35 -3.47 12.70
N GLY A 73 5.53 -3.62 13.74
CA GLY A 73 5.17 -2.56 14.68
C GLY A 73 5.18 -3.05 16.12
N LEU A 74 6.17 -3.85 16.49
CA LEU A 74 6.26 -4.41 17.86
C LEU A 74 6.52 -3.34 18.91
N HIS A 75 7.23 -2.29 18.57
CA HIS A 75 7.58 -1.16 19.43
C HIS A 75 7.90 0.10 18.65
N GLY A 76 7.09 0.38 17.65
CA GLY A 76 7.27 1.41 16.62
C GLY A 76 7.45 0.79 15.26
N LEU A 77 7.20 1.55 14.19
CA LEU A 77 7.29 1.04 12.84
C LEU A 77 8.74 0.68 12.47
N ALA A 78 8.96 -0.61 12.21
CA ALA A 78 10.19 -1.07 11.62
C ALA A 78 10.15 -0.84 10.10
N LEU A 79 10.58 0.32 9.67
CA LEU A 79 10.68 0.67 8.26
C LEU A 79 11.82 -0.08 7.57
N GLY A 80 12.60 -0.83 8.33
CA GLY A 80 13.78 -1.56 7.90
C GLY A 80 14.99 -0.66 7.73
N GLY A 81 16.16 -1.26 7.80
CA GLY A 81 17.40 -0.55 7.48
C GLY A 81 17.44 -0.12 6.02
N PRO A 82 18.34 0.80 5.69
CA PRO A 82 18.45 1.43 4.37
C PRO A 82 18.44 0.46 3.19
N SER A 83 19.04 -0.71 3.37
CA SER A 83 19.16 -1.72 2.33
C SER A 83 17.92 -2.58 2.10
N ARG A 84 16.98 -2.61 3.05
CA ARG A 84 15.85 -3.55 2.99
C ARG A 84 14.56 -2.95 2.42
N ASN A 85 14.17 -1.77 2.87
CA ASN A 85 12.82 -1.27 2.61
C ASN A 85 12.76 0.09 1.93
N ASN A 86 13.76 0.94 2.10
CA ASN A 86 13.69 2.34 1.72
C ASN A 86 14.53 2.68 0.49
N GLY A 87 15.33 1.73 0.03
CA GLY A 87 16.25 1.94 -1.08
C GLY A 87 17.36 2.95 -0.75
N VAL A 88 17.86 3.59 -1.78
CA VAL A 88 18.88 4.63 -1.68
C VAL A 88 18.34 5.92 -2.27
N LYS A 89 18.85 7.04 -1.79
CA LYS A 89 18.66 8.37 -2.39
C LYS A 89 20.01 8.91 -2.83
N THR A 90 20.01 9.77 -3.83
CA THR A 90 21.22 10.43 -4.28
C THR A 90 21.37 11.76 -3.57
N VAL A 91 22.49 11.93 -2.87
CA VAL A 91 22.89 13.20 -2.24
C VAL A 91 24.29 13.53 -2.76
N ASP A 92 24.46 14.70 -3.34
CA ASP A 92 25.71 15.17 -3.93
C ASP A 92 26.37 14.16 -4.90
N GLY A 93 25.53 13.50 -5.72
CA GLY A 93 25.99 12.51 -6.70
C GLY A 93 26.39 11.16 -6.12
N LYS A 94 26.20 10.92 -4.81
CA LYS A 94 26.48 9.65 -4.15
C LYS A 94 25.19 8.99 -3.68
N GLU A 95 25.11 7.68 -3.86
CA GLU A 95 24.04 6.90 -3.27
C GLU A 95 24.23 6.78 -1.76
N VAL A 96 23.26 7.24 -1.01
CA VAL A 96 23.19 7.12 0.45
C VAL A 96 21.92 6.40 0.85
N PRO A 97 21.94 5.70 1.99
CA PRO A 97 20.74 5.07 2.51
C PRO A 97 19.60 6.09 2.69
N ASN A 98 18.39 5.69 2.30
CA ASN A 98 17.20 6.51 2.52
C ASN A 98 16.60 6.17 3.88
N ASP A 99 17.07 6.82 4.93
CA ASP A 99 16.56 6.64 6.28
C ASP A 99 15.22 7.36 6.43
N LEU A 100 14.22 6.60 6.83
CA LEU A 100 12.89 7.10 7.15
C LEU A 100 12.74 7.12 8.67
N PRO A 101 12.46 8.27 9.29
CA PRO A 101 12.28 8.34 10.72
C PRO A 101 11.00 7.64 11.15
N SER A 102 11.04 6.98 12.30
CA SER A 102 9.87 6.46 12.99
C SER A 102 10.03 6.64 14.49
N THR A 103 8.92 6.71 15.21
CA THR A 103 8.94 6.74 16.66
C THR A 103 9.23 5.34 17.20
N ILE A 104 10.20 5.24 18.10
CA ILE A 104 10.58 3.98 18.76
C ILE A 104 10.07 4.01 20.19
N PHE A 105 9.40 2.96 20.58
CA PHE A 105 8.85 2.75 21.92
C PHE A 105 9.62 1.61 22.63
N PRO A 106 9.47 1.45 23.95
CA PRO A 106 9.96 0.29 24.64
C PRO A 106 9.36 -1.01 24.10
N GLN A 107 10.03 -2.13 24.35
CA GLN A 107 9.51 -3.46 24.00
C GLN A 107 8.15 -3.71 24.65
N ALA A 108 7.30 -4.52 24.01
CA ALA A 108 5.92 -4.76 24.42
C ALA A 108 5.77 -5.20 25.89
N TYR A 109 6.66 -6.06 26.38
CA TYR A 109 6.64 -6.48 27.78
C TYR A 109 6.95 -5.32 28.75
N GLY A 110 7.86 -4.43 28.37
CA GLY A 110 8.15 -3.22 29.17
C GLY A 110 6.98 -2.25 29.18
N MET A 111 6.33 -2.06 28.03
CA MET A 111 5.11 -1.27 27.93
C MET A 111 3.97 -1.87 28.76
N GLY A 112 3.81 -3.20 28.74
CA GLY A 112 2.82 -3.91 29.55
C GLY A 112 3.01 -3.73 31.05
N CYS A 113 4.29 -3.61 31.52
CA CYS A 113 4.59 -3.36 32.94
C CYS A 113 4.14 -1.99 33.44
N THR A 114 3.79 -1.07 32.56
CA THR A 114 3.28 0.26 32.98
C THR A 114 1.86 0.18 33.59
N TRP A 115 1.08 -0.83 33.23
CA TRP A 115 -0.34 -0.96 33.58
C TRP A 115 -1.19 0.24 33.19
N ASP A 116 -0.67 1.12 32.32
CA ASP A 116 -1.34 2.33 31.83
C ASP A 116 -1.94 2.08 30.43
N ARG A 117 -3.22 1.77 30.39
CA ARG A 117 -3.97 1.53 29.15
C ARG A 117 -4.02 2.77 28.25
N SER A 118 -4.08 3.97 28.84
CA SER A 118 -4.17 5.21 28.08
C SER A 118 -2.86 5.50 27.35
N LEU A 119 -1.73 5.21 27.99
CA LEU A 119 -0.41 5.28 27.37
C LEU A 119 -0.30 4.31 26.19
N ILE A 120 -0.69 3.04 26.37
CA ILE A 120 -0.65 2.04 25.30
C ILE A 120 -1.56 2.44 24.13
N GLN A 121 -2.76 2.95 24.42
CA GLN A 121 -3.65 3.46 23.38
C GLN A 121 -3.00 4.62 22.62
N ARG A 122 -2.32 5.54 23.30
CA ARG A 122 -1.63 6.66 22.65
C ARG A 122 -0.47 6.20 21.77
N ILE A 123 0.29 5.19 22.20
CA ILE A 123 1.34 4.56 21.40
C ILE A 123 0.75 4.00 20.10
N GLY A 124 -0.32 3.20 20.19
CA GLY A 124 -0.98 2.65 19.01
C GLY A 124 -1.54 3.74 18.06
N GLN A 125 -2.01 4.87 18.59
CA GLN A 125 -2.43 6.00 17.77
C GLN A 125 -1.26 6.61 16.99
N ILE A 126 -0.11 6.79 17.62
CA ILE A 126 1.09 7.34 16.98
C ILE A 126 1.55 6.41 15.85
N GLU A 127 1.66 5.10 16.12
CA GLU A 127 1.99 4.13 15.07
C GLU A 127 1.01 4.15 13.91
N ALA A 128 -0.29 4.21 14.20
CA ALA A 128 -1.33 4.27 13.17
C ALA A 128 -1.26 5.57 12.34
N GLU A 129 -0.90 6.69 12.94
CA GLU A 129 -0.67 7.97 12.25
C GLU A 129 0.56 7.86 11.33
N GLU A 130 1.66 7.31 11.81
CA GLU A 130 2.89 7.11 11.02
C GLU A 130 2.66 6.16 9.83
N VAL A 131 1.98 5.04 10.03
CA VAL A 131 1.62 4.11 8.93
C VAL A 131 0.85 4.82 7.84
N ARG A 132 -0.17 5.60 8.22
CA ARG A 132 -0.97 6.35 7.24
C ARG A 132 -0.16 7.39 6.51
N TRP A 133 0.73 8.07 7.20
CA TRP A 133 1.60 9.06 6.60
C TRP A 133 2.52 8.43 5.55
N TYR A 134 3.16 7.31 5.87
CA TYR A 134 4.01 6.58 4.93
C TYR A 134 3.22 5.98 3.76
N ALA A 135 2.04 5.45 4.02
CA ALA A 135 1.19 4.89 2.98
C ALA A 135 0.70 5.95 1.98
N GLN A 136 0.31 7.13 2.47
CA GLN A 136 -0.18 8.24 1.64
C GLN A 136 0.93 8.91 0.84
N GLY A 137 2.08 9.12 1.46
CA GLY A 137 3.21 9.82 0.86
C GLY A 137 3.96 9.01 -0.21
N ASN A 138 3.63 7.73 -0.37
CA ASN A 138 4.37 6.84 -1.27
C ASN A 138 5.89 6.81 -0.97
N ILE A 139 6.27 7.11 0.25
CA ILE A 139 7.64 7.36 0.67
C ILE A 139 8.35 6.05 1.01
N ALA A 140 7.63 5.13 1.67
CA ALA A 140 8.16 3.82 1.98
C ALA A 140 7.87 2.83 0.85
N ARG A 141 8.80 1.92 0.60
CA ARG A 141 8.67 0.89 -0.44
C ARG A 141 7.48 -0.05 -0.21
N ARG A 142 7.08 -0.25 1.04
CA ARG A 142 5.89 -1.00 1.44
C ARG A 142 4.73 -0.04 1.61
N LYS A 143 3.71 -0.22 0.79
CA LYS A 143 2.52 0.62 0.77
C LYS A 143 1.35 -0.20 1.30
N GLY A 144 1.02 -0.04 2.53
CA GLY A 144 -0.11 -0.73 3.12
C GLY A 144 -0.42 -0.17 4.50
N LEU A 145 -1.55 -0.58 5.03
CA LEU A 145 -2.00 -0.22 6.38
C LEU A 145 -1.93 -1.41 7.34
N VAL A 146 -1.29 -2.49 6.91
CA VAL A 146 -1.16 -3.70 7.73
C VAL A 146 0.11 -3.60 8.56
N VAL A 147 -0.05 -3.70 9.87
CA VAL A 147 1.04 -3.69 10.84
C VAL A 147 0.99 -4.98 11.63
N PHE A 148 2.10 -5.69 11.71
CA PHE A 148 2.27 -6.79 12.65
C PHE A 148 2.66 -6.19 14.00
N ALA A 149 1.73 -6.18 14.92
CA ALA A 149 1.92 -5.71 16.29
C ALA A 149 1.46 -6.78 17.27
N PRO A 150 1.97 -6.79 18.53
CA PRO A 150 1.52 -7.72 19.56
C PRO A 150 0.09 -7.47 19.97
#